data_bcb8b487649909dafb1a9a06287249e7
#
_entry.id   bcb8b487649909dafb1a9a06287249e7
#
_cell.length_a   1.000
_cell.length_b   1.000
_cell.length_c   1.000
_cell.angle_alpha   90.00
_cell.angle_beta   90.00
_cell.angle_gamma   90.00
#
_symmetry.space_group_name_H-M   'P 1'
#
loop_
_entity.id
_entity.type
_entity.pdbx_description
1 polymer ?
#
loop_
_entity_poly.entity_id
_entity_poly.type
_entity_poly.pdbx_seq_one_letter_code
_entity_poly.pdbx_strand_id
1 'polypeptide(L)'
;MNFKQLDNISEEQLPIAKHKRHGWKHFLGLYAGEHVAATEFVIGATFVALGAKTMDILLGLLIGNILAILSWTLITAPIATQTRLSLYTYLDKIAGKSMTKLYNWANVVIFTVISAAMITVSSTAVRYAFNIPAQLDWYPTNALFVLVVLAVGVVVVFVAMYGFKAVSEFSSICGPWLFVMFASGALVMMPAL
;
A
#
# COMPACT_ATOMS: atom_id res chain seq x y z
N MET A 1 -0.33 -28.14 -29.70
CA MET A 1 -0.46 -26.70 -29.36
C MET A 1 -0.05 -25.91 -30.60
N ASN A 2 -0.99 -25.18 -31.19
CA ASN A 2 -0.80 -24.56 -32.51
C ASN A 2 0.01 -23.27 -32.35
N PHE A 3 1.07 -23.06 -33.16
CA PHE A 3 1.96 -21.89 -33.07
C PHE A 3 1.22 -20.54 -33.09
N LYS A 4 0.09 -20.45 -33.80
CA LYS A 4 -0.81 -19.26 -33.80
C LYS A 4 -1.47 -18.93 -32.45
N GLN A 5 -1.49 -19.86 -31.48
CA GLN A 5 -2.02 -19.59 -30.14
C GLN A 5 -0.96 -18.95 -29.22
N LEU A 6 0.31 -19.05 -29.56
CA LEU A 6 1.40 -18.45 -28.76
C LEU A 6 1.53 -16.93 -29.00
N ASP A 7 1.18 -16.45 -30.20
CA ASP A 7 1.25 -15.02 -30.53
C ASP A 7 0.19 -14.15 -29.83
N ASN A 8 -0.83 -14.77 -29.26
CA ASN A 8 -1.91 -14.07 -28.54
C ASN A 8 -1.79 -14.15 -26.99
N ILE A 9 -0.73 -14.75 -26.45
CA ILE A 9 -0.51 -14.82 -25.01
C ILE A 9 0.27 -13.57 -24.62
N SER A 10 -0.39 -12.66 -23.87
CA SER A 10 0.32 -11.49 -23.32
C SER A 10 1.46 -11.96 -22.40
N GLU A 11 2.59 -11.24 -22.39
CA GLU A 11 3.72 -11.55 -21.48
C GLU A 11 3.29 -11.70 -20.01
N GLU A 12 2.25 -11.01 -19.62
CA GLU A 12 1.67 -11.06 -18.25
C GLU A 12 1.03 -12.41 -17.90
N GLN A 13 0.67 -13.22 -18.90
CA GLN A 13 0.08 -14.55 -18.70
C GLN A 13 1.14 -15.65 -18.56
N LEU A 14 2.41 -15.31 -18.80
CA LEU A 14 3.52 -16.24 -18.68
C LEU A 14 4.20 -16.16 -17.32
N PRO A 15 4.76 -17.28 -16.83
CA PRO A 15 5.55 -17.27 -15.61
C PRO A 15 6.77 -16.36 -15.74
N ILE A 16 7.01 -15.50 -14.74
CA ILE A 16 8.14 -14.57 -14.73
C ILE A 16 9.46 -15.32 -14.95
N ALA A 17 10.21 -14.90 -15.96
CA ALA A 17 11.50 -15.47 -16.29
C ALA A 17 12.54 -15.21 -15.17
N LYS A 18 13.53 -16.12 -15.04
CA LYS A 18 14.52 -16.02 -13.95
C LYS A 18 15.28 -14.70 -13.94
N HIS A 19 15.63 -14.15 -15.11
CA HIS A 19 16.38 -12.90 -15.23
C HIS A 19 15.55 -11.64 -14.92
N LYS A 20 14.21 -11.73 -14.93
CA LYS A 20 13.30 -10.63 -14.60
C LYS A 20 12.94 -10.60 -13.09
N ARG A 21 13.52 -11.48 -12.27
CA ARG A 21 13.23 -11.53 -10.84
C ARG A 21 13.99 -10.45 -10.08
N HIS A 22 13.31 -9.81 -9.17
CA HIS A 22 13.91 -8.85 -8.25
C HIS A 22 14.44 -9.55 -7.01
N GLY A 23 15.56 -9.06 -6.48
CA GLY A 23 16.12 -9.55 -5.22
C GLY A 23 15.40 -8.95 -4.00
N TRP A 24 15.65 -9.53 -2.84
CA TRP A 24 15.02 -9.14 -1.56
C TRP A 24 15.15 -7.66 -1.22
N LYS A 25 16.22 -6.98 -1.65
CA LYS A 25 16.44 -5.56 -1.41
C LYS A 25 15.35 -4.66 -2.01
N HIS A 26 14.82 -5.01 -3.19
CA HIS A 26 13.71 -4.28 -3.81
C HIS A 26 12.41 -4.42 -2.99
N PHE A 27 12.18 -5.63 -2.47
CA PHE A 27 11.02 -5.89 -1.62
C PHE A 27 11.15 -5.22 -0.25
N LEU A 28 12.35 -5.17 0.33
CA LEU A 28 12.58 -4.49 1.59
C LEU A 28 12.19 -3.01 1.52
N GLY A 29 12.64 -2.29 0.48
CA GLY A 29 12.29 -0.88 0.29
C GLY A 29 10.79 -0.67 0.11
N LEU A 30 10.13 -1.52 -0.70
CA LEU A 30 8.70 -1.45 -0.94
C LEU A 30 7.89 -1.69 0.34
N TYR A 31 8.17 -2.79 1.05
CA TYR A 31 7.44 -3.13 2.27
C TYR A 31 7.74 -2.17 3.42
N ALA A 32 8.99 -1.68 3.55
CA ALA A 32 9.29 -0.64 4.53
C ALA A 32 8.48 0.64 4.26
N GLY A 33 8.34 1.06 2.99
CA GLY A 33 7.53 2.20 2.61
C GLY A 33 6.03 1.99 2.85
N GLU A 34 5.55 0.76 2.69
CA GLU A 34 4.16 0.40 2.96
C GLU A 34 3.82 0.44 4.45
N HIS A 35 4.70 -0.10 5.30
CA HIS A 35 4.45 -0.22 6.74
C HIS A 35 4.86 1.01 7.57
N VAL A 36 5.54 1.99 6.97
CA VAL A 36 5.86 3.28 7.61
C VAL A 36 5.05 4.40 6.95
N ALA A 37 3.82 4.11 6.59
CA ALA A 37 2.91 5.08 5.99
C ALA A 37 2.23 5.95 7.06
N ALA A 38 1.94 7.20 6.73
CA ALA A 38 1.24 8.13 7.61
C ALA A 38 -0.15 7.60 8.07
N THR A 39 -0.78 6.76 7.26
CA THR A 39 -2.06 6.08 7.57
C THR A 39 -1.96 5.15 8.78
N GLU A 40 -0.83 4.48 9.00
CA GLU A 40 -0.63 3.58 10.14
C GLU A 40 -0.73 4.33 11.47
N PHE A 41 -0.25 5.57 11.52
CA PHE A 41 -0.35 6.41 12.72
C PHE A 41 -1.76 6.90 12.98
N VAL A 42 -2.53 7.18 11.94
CA VAL A 42 -3.95 7.54 12.04
C VAL A 42 -4.76 6.37 12.59
N ILE A 43 -4.45 5.15 12.19
CA ILE A 43 -5.12 3.93 12.68
C ILE A 43 -4.92 3.79 14.19
N GLY A 44 -3.68 3.93 14.69
CA GLY A 44 -3.40 3.87 16.12
C GLY A 44 -4.18 4.91 16.92
N ALA A 45 -4.17 6.17 16.48
CA ALA A 45 -4.93 7.25 17.10
C ALA A 45 -6.45 6.98 17.09
N THR A 46 -6.97 6.36 16.02
CA THR A 46 -8.38 5.98 15.92
C THR A 46 -8.76 4.93 16.98
N PHE A 47 -7.95 3.92 17.20
CA PHE A 47 -8.21 2.93 18.25
C PHE A 47 -8.22 3.56 19.64
N VAL A 48 -7.33 4.49 19.94
CA VAL A 48 -7.33 5.24 21.20
C VAL A 48 -8.63 6.07 21.33
N ALA A 49 -9.05 6.76 20.29
CA ALA A 49 -10.28 7.53 20.26
C ALA A 49 -11.53 6.66 20.47
N LEU A 50 -11.50 5.40 20.05
CA LEU A 50 -12.56 4.41 20.28
C LEU A 50 -12.48 3.76 21.68
N GLY A 51 -11.54 4.17 22.52
CA GLY A 51 -11.41 3.71 23.91
C GLY A 51 -10.56 2.46 24.10
N ALA A 52 -9.80 2.03 23.08
CA ALA A 52 -8.87 0.91 23.22
C ALA A 52 -7.70 1.31 24.14
N LYS A 53 -7.33 0.42 25.05
CA LYS A 53 -6.18 0.62 25.94
C LYS A 53 -4.88 0.30 25.21
N THR A 54 -3.81 0.92 25.66
CA THR A 54 -2.46 0.71 25.06
C THR A 54 -2.10 -0.77 24.95
N MET A 55 -2.41 -1.57 25.99
CA MET A 55 -2.11 -3.00 26.00
C MET A 55 -2.93 -3.77 24.94
N ASP A 56 -4.20 -3.41 24.75
CA ASP A 56 -5.07 -4.03 23.75
C ASP A 56 -4.55 -3.75 22.33
N ILE A 57 -4.09 -2.52 22.09
CA ILE A 57 -3.48 -2.13 20.81
C ILE A 57 -2.18 -2.89 20.58
N LEU A 58 -1.28 -2.94 21.55
CA LEU A 58 0.00 -3.64 21.42
C LEU A 58 -0.19 -5.15 21.19
N LEU A 59 -1.07 -5.80 21.95
CA LEU A 59 -1.36 -7.22 21.79
C LEU A 59 -2.07 -7.48 20.45
N GLY A 60 -3.01 -6.64 20.05
CA GLY A 60 -3.70 -6.74 18.77
C GLY A 60 -2.73 -6.63 17.59
N LEU A 61 -1.84 -5.64 17.63
CA LEU A 61 -0.80 -5.47 16.61
C LEU A 61 0.16 -6.66 16.58
N LEU A 62 0.62 -7.14 17.73
CA LEU A 62 1.53 -8.28 17.79
C LEU A 62 0.90 -9.54 17.20
N ILE A 63 -0.31 -9.89 17.65
CA ILE A 63 -1.03 -11.08 17.17
C ILE A 63 -1.36 -10.94 15.68
N GLY A 64 -1.89 -9.77 15.27
CA GLY A 64 -2.24 -9.50 13.88
C GLY A 64 -1.04 -9.62 12.94
N ASN A 65 0.10 -9.05 13.31
CA ASN A 65 1.33 -9.17 12.52
C ASN A 65 1.86 -10.61 12.45
N ILE A 66 1.82 -11.36 13.55
CA ILE A 66 2.21 -12.79 13.56
C ILE A 66 1.31 -13.57 12.59
N LEU A 67 -0.01 -13.40 12.67
CA LEU A 67 -0.96 -14.08 11.77
C LEU A 67 -0.75 -13.68 10.31
N ALA A 68 -0.50 -12.40 10.03
CA ALA A 68 -0.18 -11.92 8.71
C ALA A 68 1.09 -12.56 8.16
N ILE A 69 2.18 -12.57 8.93
CA ILE A 69 3.46 -13.20 8.54
C ILE A 69 3.26 -14.69 8.27
N LEU A 70 2.54 -15.39 9.13
CA LEU A 70 2.26 -16.82 8.95
C LEU A 70 1.46 -17.08 7.67
N SER A 71 0.40 -16.29 7.41
CA SER A 71 -0.41 -16.45 6.19
C SER A 71 0.39 -16.15 4.93
N TRP A 72 1.24 -15.13 4.96
CA TRP A 72 2.12 -14.81 3.83
C TRP A 72 3.17 -15.90 3.60
N THR A 73 3.81 -16.39 4.65
CA THR A 73 4.88 -17.38 4.58
C THR A 73 4.37 -18.75 4.19
N LEU A 74 3.21 -19.16 4.72
CA LEU A 74 2.68 -20.51 4.52
C LEU A 74 1.80 -20.65 3.28
N ILE A 75 1.16 -19.56 2.83
CA ILE A 75 0.19 -19.59 1.74
C ILE A 75 0.67 -18.78 0.55
N THR A 76 0.83 -17.46 0.73
CA THR A 76 1.05 -16.55 -0.40
C THR A 76 2.41 -16.73 -1.06
N ALA A 77 3.48 -16.78 -0.26
CA ALA A 77 4.84 -16.88 -0.78
C ALA A 77 5.10 -18.22 -1.51
N PRO A 78 4.69 -19.41 -1.02
CA PRO A 78 4.81 -20.65 -1.76
C PRO A 78 4.05 -20.62 -3.09
N ILE A 79 2.82 -20.12 -3.11
CA ILE A 79 2.03 -20.00 -4.34
C ILE A 79 2.74 -19.09 -5.35
N ALA A 80 3.14 -17.89 -4.93
CA ALA A 80 3.79 -16.91 -5.80
C ALA A 80 5.14 -17.42 -6.35
N THR A 81 5.96 -18.05 -5.52
CA THR A 81 7.29 -18.54 -5.91
C THR A 81 7.25 -19.77 -6.79
N GLN A 82 6.29 -20.67 -6.58
CA GLN A 82 6.13 -21.89 -7.37
C GLN A 82 5.49 -21.61 -8.72
N THR A 83 4.39 -20.83 -8.73
CA THR A 83 3.65 -20.54 -9.96
C THR A 83 4.35 -19.48 -10.81
N ARG A 84 4.95 -18.48 -10.18
CA ARG A 84 5.58 -17.29 -10.81
C ARG A 84 4.61 -16.52 -11.70
N LEU A 85 3.33 -16.66 -11.46
CA LEU A 85 2.26 -15.98 -12.17
C LEU A 85 1.82 -14.74 -11.40
N SER A 86 1.26 -13.75 -12.11
CA SER A 86 0.51 -12.70 -11.46
C SER A 86 -0.70 -13.30 -10.73
N LEU A 87 -1.18 -12.64 -9.68
CA LEU A 87 -2.36 -13.08 -8.93
C LEU A 87 -3.57 -13.27 -9.86
N TYR A 88 -3.76 -12.34 -10.79
CA TYR A 88 -4.88 -12.37 -11.73
C TYR A 88 -4.82 -13.57 -12.68
N THR A 89 -3.63 -13.85 -13.23
CA THR A 89 -3.42 -15.02 -14.10
C THR A 89 -3.57 -16.33 -13.33
N TYR A 90 -3.11 -16.37 -12.09
CA TYR A 90 -3.28 -17.54 -11.22
C TYR A 90 -4.76 -17.77 -10.92
N LEU A 91 -5.48 -16.71 -10.54
CA LEU A 91 -6.90 -16.78 -10.22
C LEU A 91 -7.75 -17.23 -11.44
N ASP A 92 -7.40 -16.73 -12.65
CA ASP A 92 -8.06 -17.13 -13.88
C ASP A 92 -7.91 -18.65 -14.14
N LYS A 93 -6.76 -19.22 -13.79
CA LYS A 93 -6.49 -20.67 -13.93
C LYS A 93 -7.24 -21.53 -12.93
N ILE A 94 -7.42 -21.10 -11.68
CA ILE A 94 -8.02 -21.89 -10.62
C ILE A 94 -9.53 -21.67 -10.47
N ALA A 95 -10.02 -20.45 -10.68
CA ALA A 95 -11.40 -20.06 -10.42
C ALA A 95 -12.16 -19.62 -11.68
N GLY A 96 -11.46 -19.49 -12.81
CA GLY A 96 -12.02 -19.12 -14.10
C GLY A 96 -12.29 -17.62 -14.28
N LYS A 97 -12.55 -17.23 -15.53
CA LYS A 97 -12.64 -15.81 -15.96
C LYS A 97 -13.72 -15.00 -15.23
N SER A 98 -14.85 -15.61 -14.90
CA SER A 98 -15.95 -14.89 -14.25
C SER A 98 -15.58 -14.48 -12.82
N MET A 99 -14.97 -15.37 -12.06
CA MET A 99 -14.51 -15.09 -10.70
C MET A 99 -13.37 -14.07 -10.72
N THR A 100 -12.46 -14.18 -11.66
CA THR A 100 -11.36 -13.21 -11.84
C THR A 100 -11.89 -11.80 -12.14
N LYS A 101 -12.90 -11.68 -12.98
CA LYS A 101 -13.55 -10.38 -13.26
C LYS A 101 -14.20 -9.79 -12.01
N LEU A 102 -14.96 -10.61 -11.27
CA LEU A 102 -15.57 -10.16 -10.01
C LEU A 102 -14.54 -9.69 -9.00
N TYR A 103 -13.47 -10.47 -8.82
CA TYR A 103 -12.37 -10.12 -7.95
C TYR A 103 -11.69 -8.79 -8.37
N ASN A 104 -11.43 -8.62 -9.68
CA ASN A 104 -10.82 -7.39 -10.19
C ASN A 104 -11.71 -6.17 -9.95
N TRP A 105 -13.00 -6.26 -10.19
CA TRP A 105 -13.93 -5.17 -9.90
C TRP A 105 -13.99 -4.82 -8.42
N ALA A 106 -14.06 -5.83 -7.56
CA ALA A 106 -14.02 -5.61 -6.11
C ALA A 106 -12.73 -4.90 -5.68
N ASN A 107 -11.58 -5.35 -6.19
CA ASN A 107 -10.30 -4.71 -5.91
C ASN A 107 -10.23 -3.26 -6.43
N VAL A 108 -10.71 -2.99 -7.64
CA VAL A 108 -10.74 -1.62 -8.18
C VAL A 108 -11.49 -0.69 -7.24
N VAL A 109 -12.67 -1.09 -6.76
CA VAL A 109 -13.47 -0.27 -5.84
C VAL A 109 -12.73 -0.09 -4.51
N ILE A 110 -12.27 -1.18 -3.89
CA ILE A 110 -11.60 -1.15 -2.58
C ILE A 110 -10.32 -0.31 -2.64
N PHE A 111 -9.44 -0.57 -3.61
CA PHE A 111 -8.19 0.15 -3.71
C PHE A 111 -8.36 1.62 -4.13
N THR A 112 -9.41 1.96 -4.88
CA THR A 112 -9.73 3.36 -5.18
C THR A 112 -10.09 4.11 -3.89
N VAL A 113 -10.94 3.54 -3.03
CA VAL A 113 -11.31 4.15 -1.76
C VAL A 113 -10.10 4.27 -0.82
N ILE A 114 -9.30 3.22 -0.69
CA ILE A 114 -8.09 3.24 0.14
C ILE A 114 -7.09 4.28 -0.37
N SER A 115 -6.83 4.32 -1.68
CA SER A 115 -5.91 5.29 -2.28
C SER A 115 -6.38 6.72 -2.08
N ALA A 116 -7.67 6.99 -2.22
CA ALA A 116 -8.24 8.31 -1.96
C ALA A 116 -8.04 8.73 -0.51
N ALA A 117 -8.26 7.82 0.45
CA ALA A 117 -8.00 8.07 1.86
C ALA A 117 -6.52 8.36 2.13
N MET A 118 -5.61 7.57 1.58
CA MET A 118 -4.15 7.74 1.73
C MET A 118 -3.67 9.08 1.13
N ILE A 119 -4.15 9.45 -0.04
CA ILE A 119 -3.84 10.75 -0.67
C ILE A 119 -4.34 11.89 0.21
N THR A 120 -5.54 11.79 0.77
CA THR A 120 -6.12 12.81 1.65
C THR A 120 -5.30 12.97 2.94
N VAL A 121 -4.90 11.87 3.58
CA VAL A 121 -4.02 11.89 4.77
C VAL A 121 -2.68 12.52 4.45
N SER A 122 -2.05 12.15 3.33
CA SER A 122 -0.77 12.73 2.88
C SER A 122 -0.91 14.24 2.60
N SER A 123 -2.02 14.66 2.02
CA SER A 123 -2.33 16.07 1.78
C SER A 123 -2.48 16.87 3.06
N THR A 124 -2.88 16.23 4.16
CA THR A 124 -2.93 16.85 5.49
C THR A 124 -1.54 17.30 5.97
N ALA A 125 -0.48 16.55 5.68
CA ALA A 125 0.89 16.96 5.98
C ALA A 125 1.31 18.18 5.14
N VAL A 126 0.96 18.18 3.84
CA VAL A 126 1.28 19.29 2.93
C VAL A 126 0.57 20.59 3.36
N ARG A 127 -0.70 20.52 3.80
CA ARG A 127 -1.44 21.70 4.24
C ARG A 127 -0.77 22.45 5.40
N TYR A 128 -0.10 21.74 6.30
CA TYR A 128 0.61 22.36 7.43
C TYR A 128 1.74 23.29 6.96
N ALA A 129 2.47 22.90 5.91
CA ALA A 129 3.55 23.70 5.36
C ALA A 129 3.05 25.03 4.74
N PHE A 130 1.80 25.05 4.29
CA PHE A 130 1.19 26.23 3.63
C PHE A 130 0.14 26.95 4.50
N ASN A 131 0.00 26.59 5.78
CA ASN A 131 -1.01 27.12 6.70
C ASN A 131 -2.45 27.06 6.16
N ILE A 132 -2.77 26.00 5.40
CA ILE A 132 -4.12 25.78 4.87
C ILE A 132 -5.01 25.22 6.00
N PRO A 133 -6.23 25.77 6.21
CA PRO A 133 -7.14 25.28 7.25
C PRO A 133 -7.48 23.79 7.13
N ALA A 134 -7.73 23.15 8.28
CA ALA A 134 -8.14 21.76 8.31
C ALA A 134 -9.48 21.55 7.63
N GLN A 135 -9.62 20.40 6.96
CA GLN A 135 -10.91 19.90 6.54
C GLN A 135 -11.56 19.21 7.75
N LEU A 136 -12.62 19.77 8.28
CA LEU A 136 -13.31 19.25 9.47
C LEU A 136 -14.58 18.47 9.12
N ASP A 137 -15.18 18.78 7.97
CA ASP A 137 -16.40 18.14 7.51
C ASP A 137 -16.11 16.94 6.61
N TRP A 138 -17.06 16.03 6.50
CA TRP A 138 -16.99 14.85 5.64
C TRP A 138 -17.06 15.19 4.14
N TYR A 139 -17.45 16.41 3.78
CA TYR A 139 -17.48 16.94 2.43
C TYR A 139 -16.46 18.09 2.27
N PRO A 140 -15.94 18.33 1.07
CA PRO A 140 -14.91 19.35 0.86
C PRO A 140 -15.45 20.76 1.04
N THR A 141 -15.02 21.44 2.10
CA THR A 141 -15.39 22.82 2.41
C THR A 141 -14.30 23.83 2.04
N ASN A 142 -13.06 23.40 1.89
CA ASN A 142 -11.92 24.26 1.59
C ASN A 142 -11.36 23.95 0.19
N ALA A 143 -11.56 24.87 -0.74
CA ALA A 143 -11.10 24.74 -2.13
C ALA A 143 -9.56 24.59 -2.24
N LEU A 144 -8.79 25.29 -1.38
CA LEU A 144 -7.33 25.17 -1.36
C LEU A 144 -6.89 23.77 -0.92
N PHE A 145 -7.56 23.20 0.08
CA PHE A 145 -7.27 21.83 0.50
C PHE A 145 -7.57 20.82 -0.61
N VAL A 146 -8.70 20.98 -1.31
CA VAL A 146 -9.04 20.14 -2.47
C VAL A 146 -7.95 20.23 -3.55
N LEU A 147 -7.45 21.43 -3.82
CA LEU A 147 -6.38 21.62 -4.79
C LEU A 147 -5.08 20.91 -4.37
N VAL A 148 -4.74 20.94 -3.08
CA VAL A 148 -3.60 20.17 -2.54
C VAL A 148 -3.82 18.67 -2.71
N VAL A 149 -5.01 18.16 -2.41
CA VAL A 149 -5.34 16.72 -2.58
C VAL A 149 -5.18 16.31 -4.06
N LEU A 150 -5.68 17.12 -4.98
CA LEU A 150 -5.53 16.86 -6.42
C LEU A 150 -4.07 16.90 -6.84
N ALA A 151 -3.28 17.88 -6.39
CA ALA A 151 -1.86 17.98 -6.71
C ALA A 151 -1.06 16.77 -6.19
N VAL A 152 -1.28 16.37 -4.93
CA VAL A 152 -0.66 15.17 -4.34
C VAL A 152 -1.09 13.92 -5.11
N GLY A 153 -2.39 13.81 -5.44
CA GLY A 153 -2.93 12.69 -6.21
C GLY A 153 -2.27 12.56 -7.58
N VAL A 154 -2.09 13.68 -8.30
CA VAL A 154 -1.39 13.68 -9.60
C VAL A 154 0.05 13.18 -9.46
N VAL A 155 0.78 13.64 -8.45
CA VAL A 155 2.17 13.17 -8.21
C VAL A 155 2.21 11.67 -7.93
N VAL A 156 1.31 11.18 -7.06
CA VAL A 156 1.22 9.75 -6.72
C VAL A 156 0.89 8.90 -7.95
N VAL A 157 -0.11 9.31 -8.72
CA VAL A 157 -0.50 8.61 -9.95
C VAL A 157 0.64 8.61 -10.96
N PHE A 158 1.33 9.75 -11.12
CA PHE A 158 2.46 9.85 -12.03
C PHE A 158 3.57 8.86 -11.66
N VAL A 159 3.95 8.77 -10.39
CA VAL A 159 4.95 7.78 -9.93
C VAL A 159 4.45 6.35 -10.15
N ALA A 160 3.17 6.07 -9.84
CA ALA A 160 2.60 4.74 -10.00
C ALA A 160 2.55 4.27 -11.47
N MET A 161 2.38 5.18 -12.43
CA MET A 161 2.36 4.86 -13.87
C MET A 161 3.68 4.27 -14.39
N TYR A 162 4.80 4.55 -13.74
CA TYR A 162 6.10 3.96 -14.10
C TYR A 162 6.29 2.52 -13.60
N GLY A 163 5.31 1.98 -12.89
CA GLY A 163 5.26 0.58 -12.46
C GLY A 163 6.13 0.26 -11.25
N PHE A 164 6.23 -1.03 -10.95
CA PHE A 164 6.82 -1.57 -9.73
C PHE A 164 8.23 -1.04 -9.43
N LYS A 165 9.08 -0.93 -10.45
CA LYS A 165 10.48 -0.49 -10.26
C LYS A 165 10.55 0.93 -9.73
N ALA A 166 9.83 1.87 -10.34
CA ALA A 166 9.82 3.27 -9.91
C ALA A 166 9.22 3.43 -8.51
N VAL A 167 8.13 2.72 -8.22
CA VAL A 167 7.52 2.73 -6.88
C VAL A 167 8.49 2.18 -5.83
N SER A 168 9.19 1.07 -6.13
CA SER A 168 10.18 0.47 -5.23
C SER A 168 11.38 1.39 -4.98
N GLU A 169 11.90 2.05 -6.01
CA GLU A 169 13.00 3.02 -5.90
C GLU A 169 12.57 4.23 -5.06
N PHE A 170 11.40 4.80 -5.36
CA PHE A 170 10.82 5.90 -4.59
C PHE A 170 10.63 5.53 -3.11
N SER A 171 10.02 4.39 -2.82
CA SER A 171 9.82 3.89 -1.46
C SER A 171 11.13 3.65 -0.71
N SER A 172 12.17 3.18 -1.42
CA SER A 172 13.49 2.96 -0.82
C SER A 172 14.18 4.25 -0.39
N ILE A 173 13.85 5.37 -1.05
CA ILE A 173 14.34 6.71 -0.67
C ILE A 173 13.50 7.27 0.47
N CYS A 174 12.18 7.21 0.35
CA CYS A 174 11.25 7.83 1.31
C CYS A 174 11.15 7.06 2.64
N GLY A 175 11.20 5.73 2.60
CA GLY A 175 11.01 4.87 3.79
C GLY A 175 11.96 5.20 4.95
N PRO A 176 13.28 5.30 4.76
CA PRO A 176 14.21 5.67 5.82
C PRO A 176 13.92 7.05 6.44
N TRP A 177 13.54 8.03 5.63
CA TRP A 177 13.18 9.37 6.12
C TRP A 177 11.91 9.34 6.96
N LEU A 178 10.89 8.64 6.52
CA LEU A 178 9.65 8.45 7.27
C LEU A 178 9.94 7.76 8.61
N PHE A 179 10.74 6.69 8.61
CA PHE A 179 11.13 6.01 9.83
C PHE A 179 11.83 6.95 10.82
N VAL A 180 12.82 7.75 10.37
CA VAL A 180 13.53 8.71 11.22
C VAL A 180 12.58 9.77 11.77
N MET A 181 11.68 10.31 10.94
CA MET A 181 10.70 11.32 11.38
C MET A 181 9.77 10.76 12.46
N PHE A 182 9.26 9.56 12.28
CA PHE A 182 8.35 8.96 13.25
C PHE A 182 9.06 8.51 14.53
N ALA A 183 10.25 7.93 14.41
CA ALA A 183 11.04 7.55 15.58
C ALA A 183 11.42 8.79 16.41
N SER A 184 11.84 9.88 15.78
CA SER A 184 12.14 11.14 16.47
C SER A 184 10.89 11.75 17.12
N GLY A 185 9.75 11.74 16.43
CA GLY A 185 8.47 12.17 17.01
C GLY A 185 8.06 11.37 18.24
N ALA A 186 8.18 10.04 18.18
CA ALA A 186 7.89 9.16 19.29
C ALA A 186 8.83 9.43 20.50
N LEU A 187 10.12 9.62 20.26
CA LEU A 187 11.08 9.94 21.30
C LEU A 187 10.79 11.29 21.98
N VAL A 188 10.41 12.31 21.20
CA VAL A 188 10.07 13.63 21.74
C VAL A 188 8.79 13.57 22.60
N MET A 189 7.82 12.74 22.23
CA MET A 189 6.57 12.61 22.97
C MET A 189 6.66 11.67 24.18
N MET A 190 7.69 10.85 24.30
CA MET A 190 7.86 9.88 25.39
C MET A 190 7.86 10.51 26.79
N PRO A 191 8.46 11.70 27.05
CA PRO A 191 8.40 12.34 28.36
C PRO A 191 7.00 12.86 28.76
N ALA A 192 6.06 12.93 27.80
CA ALA A 192 4.70 13.43 28.03
C ALA A 192 3.69 12.30 28.32
N LEU A 193 4.14 11.04 28.27
CA LEU A 193 3.35 9.84 28.60
C LEU A 193 3.59 9.42 30.04
#